data_205df3b7785125db8cb434526a39f84d
#
_entry.id   205df3b7785125db8cb434526a39f84d
#
_cell.length_a   1.000
_cell.length_b   1.000
_cell.length_c   1.000
_cell.angle_alpha   90.00
_cell.angle_beta   90.00
_cell.angle_gamma   90.00
#
_symmetry.space_group_name_H-M   'P 1'
#
loop_
_entity.id
_entity.type
_entity.pdbx_description
1 polymer ?
#
loop_
_entity_poly.entity_id
_entity_poly.type
_entity_poly.pdbx_seq_one_letter_code
_entity_poly.pdbx_strand_id
1 'polypeptide(L)'
;YKGGYLSRLKYPRARTNLADYQLTPAVTYTWNKHSLGLSGYYHRRKEKIPNITTVQTDPNLKYYTFTGMENADGTTGGYSGFEREFVNHEFGGELSYQYKNERIQTLTTLSYAKGNEDVWGDIKYSPGKYHTTTYNLLSMNRIKSGRTEHIIDISINYQTGKADEYRQEKIIEKDPVTGIESSYWNTLLTYDERYTVDLLNANLHYRLLWSNHHTGEATAYAGARAYFQSVEDQYNLPSSSLTVRQATICMEGGYSFLRKNNRSLWIEAEAGYHISLSSDLSLNDPSTEYAQSVLLPDMTYYGASYAHGKLQIQYQMPVTIKKHTNVWFVKATGAYLKTDKKTDSKMFGISLGLYH
;
A
#
# COMPACT_ATOMS: atom_id res chain seq x y z
N TYR A 1 17.05 6.23 8.01
CA TYR A 1 16.21 6.89 9.03
C TYR A 1 15.28 7.88 8.36
N LYS A 2 14.00 7.80 8.69
CA LYS A 2 12.99 8.80 8.30
C LYS A 2 12.33 9.30 9.56
N GLY A 3 12.25 10.60 9.72
CA GLY A 3 11.48 11.25 10.77
C GLY A 3 10.45 12.17 10.12
N GLY A 4 9.25 12.19 10.63
CA GLY A 4 8.19 13.02 10.09
C GLY A 4 7.28 13.56 11.18
N TYR A 5 6.71 14.72 10.88
CA TYR A 5 5.71 15.38 11.69
C TYR A 5 4.58 15.82 10.78
N LEU A 6 3.39 15.31 11.01
CA LEU A 6 2.20 15.72 10.29
C LEU A 6 1.26 16.45 11.26
N SER A 7 0.82 17.64 10.91
CA SER A 7 -0.15 18.40 11.69
C SER A 7 -1.10 19.16 10.78
N ARG A 8 -2.37 19.23 11.17
CA ARG A 8 -3.41 20.03 10.54
C ARG A 8 -3.63 21.32 11.33
N LEU A 9 -3.71 22.47 10.65
CA LEU A 9 -3.92 23.78 11.29
C LEU A 9 -5.34 23.99 11.82
N LYS A 10 -6.34 23.31 11.23
CA LYS A 10 -7.75 23.41 11.64
C LYS A 10 -8.20 22.18 12.41
N TYR A 11 -9.13 22.35 13.32
CA TYR A 11 -9.76 21.23 14.04
C TYR A 11 -10.62 20.36 13.10
N PRO A 12 -10.73 19.03 13.33
CA PRO A 12 -9.95 18.26 14.29
C PRO A 12 -8.45 18.24 13.93
N ARG A 13 -7.59 18.44 14.91
CA ARG A 13 -6.12 18.41 14.69
C ARG A 13 -5.62 16.99 14.90
N ALA A 14 -5.28 16.32 13.82
CA ALA A 14 -4.44 15.15 13.91
C ALA A 14 -2.98 15.59 13.94
N ARG A 15 -2.23 15.06 14.89
CA ARG A 15 -0.78 15.22 14.99
C ARG A 15 -0.16 13.84 15.05
N THR A 16 0.78 13.57 14.18
CA THR A 16 1.49 12.29 14.16
C THR A 16 2.98 12.56 14.18
N ASN A 17 3.69 11.94 15.10
CA ASN A 17 5.15 11.87 15.12
C ASN A 17 5.56 10.49 14.62
N LEU A 18 6.34 10.44 13.57
CA LEU A 18 6.85 9.20 12.96
C LEU A 18 8.36 9.12 13.12
N ALA A 19 8.84 7.97 13.58
CA ALA A 19 10.24 7.57 13.50
C ALA A 19 10.34 6.22 12.82
N ASP A 20 11.10 6.16 11.74
CA ASP A 20 11.26 4.99 10.90
C ASP A 20 12.77 4.71 10.72
N TYR A 21 13.20 3.53 11.09
CA TYR A 21 14.59 3.11 11.04
C TYR A 21 14.69 1.72 10.41
N GLN A 22 15.51 1.59 9.39
CA GLN A 22 15.78 0.33 8.71
C GLN A 22 17.28 0.09 8.60
N LEU A 23 17.70 -1.13 8.91
CA LEU A 23 19.06 -1.65 8.73
C LEU A 23 19.00 -2.89 7.84
N THR A 24 19.75 -2.90 6.73
CA THR A 24 19.72 -4.00 5.76
C THR A 24 21.13 -4.40 5.36
N PRO A 25 21.82 -5.25 6.16
CA PRO A 25 23.07 -5.84 5.74
C PRO A 25 22.83 -6.82 4.57
N ALA A 26 23.72 -6.78 3.57
CA ALA A 26 23.63 -7.64 2.41
C ALA A 26 25.01 -8.12 1.96
N VAL A 27 25.06 -9.32 1.39
CA VAL A 27 26.23 -9.89 0.74
C VAL A 27 25.84 -10.45 -0.63
N THR A 28 26.69 -10.23 -1.63
CA THR A 28 26.48 -10.75 -2.97
C THR A 28 27.73 -11.48 -3.42
N TYR A 29 27.54 -12.68 -3.95
CA TYR A 29 28.58 -13.48 -4.58
C TYR A 29 28.31 -13.59 -6.08
N THR A 30 29.32 -13.23 -6.90
CA THR A 30 29.18 -13.22 -8.36
C THR A 30 30.21 -14.17 -8.97
N TRP A 31 29.74 -15.05 -9.86
CA TRP A 31 30.59 -15.95 -10.65
C TRP A 31 30.15 -15.99 -12.11
N ASN A 32 31.03 -15.67 -13.01
CA ASN A 32 30.70 -15.55 -14.45
C ASN A 32 29.49 -14.63 -14.72
N LYS A 33 28.38 -15.23 -15.13
CA LYS A 33 27.13 -14.53 -15.49
C LYS A 33 26.06 -14.63 -14.39
N HIS A 34 26.40 -15.22 -13.26
CA HIS A 34 25.50 -15.50 -12.15
C HIS A 34 25.87 -14.66 -10.95
N SER A 35 24.88 -14.20 -10.23
CA SER A 35 25.06 -13.57 -8.91
C SER A 35 24.01 -14.11 -7.94
N LEU A 36 24.43 -14.43 -6.74
CA LEU A 36 23.59 -14.83 -5.63
C LEU A 36 23.73 -13.79 -4.53
N GLY A 37 22.63 -13.23 -4.08
CA GLY A 37 22.58 -12.27 -3.00
C GLY A 37 21.81 -12.81 -1.81
N LEU A 38 22.29 -12.49 -0.62
CA LEU A 38 21.60 -12.75 0.65
C LEU A 38 21.59 -11.47 1.46
N SER A 39 20.43 -11.09 1.94
CA SER A 39 20.28 -9.96 2.86
C SER A 39 19.40 -10.31 4.04
N GLY A 40 19.68 -9.65 5.16
CA GLY A 40 18.79 -9.61 6.29
C GLY A 40 18.37 -8.17 6.55
N TYR A 41 17.22 -7.95 7.14
CA TYR A 41 16.84 -6.61 7.55
C TYR A 41 16.13 -6.60 8.89
N TYR A 42 16.30 -5.47 9.56
CA TYR A 42 15.54 -5.08 10.72
C TYR A 42 14.92 -3.72 10.45
N HIS A 43 13.62 -3.64 10.62
CA HIS A 43 12.84 -2.43 10.45
C HIS A 43 12.09 -2.11 11.74
N ARG A 44 12.28 -0.90 12.25
CA ARG A 44 11.54 -0.39 13.39
C ARG A 44 10.79 0.87 13.00
N ARG A 45 9.48 0.82 13.12
CA ARG A 45 8.60 1.97 12.92
C ARG A 45 7.91 2.31 14.23
N LYS A 46 8.02 3.56 14.64
CA LYS A 46 7.30 4.10 15.79
C LYS A 46 6.45 5.25 15.31
N GLU A 47 5.16 5.16 15.56
CA GLU A 47 4.19 6.19 15.28
C GLU A 47 3.50 6.59 16.59
N LYS A 48 3.52 7.88 16.92
CA LYS A 48 2.84 8.40 18.09
C LYS A 48 1.84 9.46 17.66
N ILE A 49 0.58 9.24 18.04
CA ILE A 49 -0.53 10.17 17.90
C ILE A 49 -0.77 10.72 19.32
N PRO A 50 -0.13 11.86 19.71
CA PRO A 50 -0.11 12.30 21.08
C PRO A 50 -1.44 12.88 21.55
N ASN A 51 -2.24 13.42 20.66
CA ASN A 51 -3.55 13.97 21.00
C ASN A 51 -4.34 14.26 19.72
N ILE A 52 -5.57 13.76 19.65
CA ILE A 52 -6.55 14.17 18.66
C ILE A 52 -7.63 14.96 19.39
N THR A 53 -7.62 16.28 19.20
CA THR A 53 -8.65 17.14 19.78
C THR A 53 -9.72 17.48 18.75
N THR A 54 -10.98 17.43 19.16
CA THR A 54 -12.10 17.95 18.38
C THR A 54 -12.46 19.35 18.81
N VAL A 55 -13.16 20.09 17.93
CA VAL A 55 -13.81 21.33 18.33
C VAL A 55 -15.00 20.96 19.21
N GLN A 56 -15.03 21.47 20.42
CA GLN A 56 -16.07 21.19 21.41
C GLN A 56 -17.49 21.59 21.00
N THR A 57 -17.59 22.44 19.99
CA THR A 57 -18.86 23.00 19.52
C THR A 57 -19.57 22.17 18.46
N ASP A 58 -18.93 21.10 17.95
CA ASP A 58 -19.56 20.22 16.98
C ASP A 58 -19.97 18.89 17.62
N PRO A 59 -21.26 18.72 18.00
CA PRO A 59 -21.76 17.50 18.63
C PRO A 59 -21.78 16.29 17.67
N ASN A 60 -21.55 16.52 16.38
CA ASN A 60 -21.59 15.47 15.36
C ASN A 60 -20.18 14.86 15.09
N LEU A 61 -19.10 15.47 15.60
CA LEU A 61 -17.78 14.92 15.49
C LEU A 61 -17.58 13.79 16.51
N LYS A 62 -17.68 12.56 16.05
CA LYS A 62 -17.43 11.36 16.82
C LYS A 62 -16.09 10.74 16.42
N TYR A 63 -15.36 10.23 17.39
CA TYR A 63 -14.29 9.25 17.17
C TYR A 63 -14.86 7.86 17.35
N TYR A 64 -14.57 6.98 16.40
CA TYR A 64 -15.00 5.61 16.50
C TYR A 64 -13.86 4.74 17.00
N THR A 65 -14.11 3.97 18.04
CA THR A 65 -13.27 2.88 18.49
C THR A 65 -13.91 1.59 18.04
N PHE A 66 -13.19 0.81 17.22
CA PHE A 66 -13.68 -0.46 16.75
C PHE A 66 -13.41 -1.55 17.76
N THR A 67 -14.44 -2.30 18.16
CA THR A 67 -14.40 -3.47 19.03
C THR A 67 -14.89 -4.73 18.31
N GLY A 68 -14.72 -4.76 17.03
CA GLY A 68 -15.17 -5.77 16.11
C GLY A 68 -15.20 -5.21 14.69
N MET A 69 -15.72 -5.97 13.76
CA MET A 69 -15.84 -5.53 12.37
C MET A 69 -16.96 -4.47 12.23
N GLU A 70 -18.12 -4.73 12.84
CA GLU A 70 -19.33 -3.89 12.75
C GLU A 70 -19.59 -3.04 13.99
N ASN A 71 -18.91 -3.31 15.11
CA ASN A 71 -19.11 -2.58 16.34
C ASN A 71 -18.15 -1.41 16.44
N ALA A 72 -18.68 -0.22 16.24
CA ALA A 72 -17.96 1.03 16.36
C ALA A 72 -18.58 1.86 17.46
N ASP A 73 -17.91 1.98 18.60
CA ASP A 73 -18.31 2.88 19.68
C ASP A 73 -17.88 4.31 19.36
N GLY A 74 -18.86 5.15 19.09
CA GLY A 74 -18.64 6.56 18.85
C GLY A 74 -18.58 7.36 20.16
N THR A 75 -17.43 7.90 20.49
CA THR A 75 -17.27 8.88 21.57
C THR A 75 -17.21 10.29 21.01
N THR A 76 -17.99 11.22 21.57
CA THR A 76 -17.79 12.64 21.31
C THR A 76 -16.45 13.06 21.90
N GLY A 77 -15.59 13.63 21.05
CA GLY A 77 -14.29 14.10 21.50
C GLY A 77 -14.45 15.22 22.53
N GLY A 78 -13.82 15.02 23.68
CA GLY A 78 -13.64 16.04 24.71
C GLY A 78 -12.20 16.59 24.69
N TYR A 79 -11.86 17.40 25.72
CA TYR A 79 -10.50 17.93 25.91
C TYR A 79 -9.44 16.85 26.14
N SER A 80 -9.83 15.67 26.61
CA SER A 80 -8.92 14.58 26.93
C SER A 80 -8.32 13.86 25.73
N GLY A 81 -8.85 14.10 24.51
CA GLY A 81 -8.30 13.57 23.28
C GLY A 81 -8.05 12.06 23.27
N PHE A 82 -7.63 11.59 22.11
CA PHE A 82 -7.24 10.19 21.91
C PHE A 82 -5.71 10.13 21.75
N GLU A 83 -5.03 9.33 22.56
CA GLU A 83 -3.60 9.08 22.41
C GLU A 83 -3.35 7.62 22.04
N ARG A 84 -2.48 7.40 21.05
CA ARG A 84 -1.99 6.08 20.68
C ARG A 84 -0.53 6.15 20.27
N GLU A 85 0.19 5.11 20.62
CA GLU A 85 1.55 4.85 20.19
C GLU A 85 1.61 3.44 19.62
N PHE A 86 2.08 3.34 18.36
CA PHE A 86 2.30 2.09 17.66
C PHE A 86 3.81 1.88 17.54
N VAL A 87 4.29 0.73 17.97
CA VAL A 87 5.71 0.36 17.87
C VAL A 87 5.81 -0.96 17.15
N ASN A 88 6.19 -0.90 15.88
CA ASN A 88 6.39 -2.07 15.04
C ASN A 88 7.87 -2.44 14.99
N HIS A 89 8.16 -3.72 15.13
CA HIS A 89 9.45 -4.34 14.93
C HIS A 89 9.31 -5.45 13.90
N GLU A 90 10.00 -5.33 12.77
CA GLU A 90 9.98 -6.31 11.71
C GLU A 90 11.40 -6.84 11.44
N PHE A 91 11.51 -8.15 11.32
CA PHE A 91 12.72 -8.85 10.95
C PHE A 91 12.46 -9.65 9.68
N GLY A 92 13.40 -9.61 8.76
CA GLY A 92 13.24 -10.33 7.51
C GLY A 92 14.56 -10.72 6.89
N GLY A 93 14.44 -11.53 5.85
CA GLY A 93 15.55 -11.94 5.00
C GLY A 93 15.12 -12.04 3.56
N GLU A 94 16.08 -11.88 2.66
CA GLU A 94 15.88 -11.95 1.22
C GLU A 94 17.00 -12.77 0.58
N LEU A 95 16.62 -13.66 -0.32
CA LEU A 95 17.48 -14.40 -1.22
C LEU A 95 17.24 -13.89 -2.63
N SER A 96 18.30 -13.47 -3.32
CA SER A 96 18.23 -12.99 -4.69
C SER A 96 19.13 -13.78 -5.61
N TYR A 97 18.67 -14.06 -6.81
CA TYR A 97 19.44 -14.66 -7.88
C TYR A 97 19.34 -13.81 -9.13
N GLN A 98 20.50 -13.51 -9.70
CA GLN A 98 20.61 -12.80 -10.97
C GLN A 98 21.39 -13.64 -11.98
N TYR A 99 20.87 -13.72 -13.20
CA TYR A 99 21.61 -14.15 -14.38
C TYR A 99 21.66 -13.00 -15.38
N LYS A 100 22.86 -12.70 -15.90
CA LYS A 100 23.05 -11.58 -16.84
C LYS A 100 24.02 -11.96 -17.94
N ASN A 101 23.55 -11.91 -19.18
CA ASN A 101 24.36 -11.95 -20.40
C ASN A 101 23.90 -10.87 -21.36
N GLU A 102 24.41 -10.85 -22.59
CA GLU A 102 24.06 -9.85 -23.60
C GLU A 102 22.60 -9.90 -24.04
N ARG A 103 21.95 -11.08 -23.97
CA ARG A 103 20.58 -11.31 -24.45
C ARG A 103 19.58 -11.47 -23.33
N ILE A 104 19.97 -12.04 -22.21
CA ILE A 104 19.06 -12.40 -21.11
C ILE A 104 19.58 -11.75 -19.83
N GLN A 105 18.68 -11.04 -19.16
CA GLN A 105 18.89 -10.53 -17.82
C GLN A 105 17.67 -10.94 -16.99
N THR A 106 17.89 -11.67 -15.91
CA THR A 106 16.86 -12.03 -14.95
C THR A 106 17.33 -11.71 -13.54
N LEU A 107 16.43 -11.22 -12.73
CA LEU A 107 16.60 -11.04 -11.29
C LEU A 107 15.36 -11.60 -10.61
N THR A 108 15.57 -12.60 -9.76
CA THR A 108 14.48 -13.16 -8.94
C THR A 108 14.84 -13.03 -7.48
N THR A 109 13.94 -12.51 -6.68
CA THR A 109 14.09 -12.34 -5.23
C THR A 109 12.94 -13.03 -4.50
N LEU A 110 13.31 -13.72 -3.41
CA LEU A 110 12.37 -14.29 -2.45
C LEU A 110 12.64 -13.65 -1.11
N SER A 111 11.61 -13.09 -0.49
CA SER A 111 11.77 -12.53 0.85
C SER A 111 10.71 -13.06 1.82
N TYR A 112 11.11 -13.12 3.06
CA TYR A 112 10.29 -13.48 4.21
C TYR A 112 10.49 -12.46 5.30
N ALA A 113 9.39 -12.04 5.93
CA ALA A 113 9.43 -11.12 7.07
C ALA A 113 8.43 -11.52 8.15
N LYS A 114 8.78 -11.20 9.39
CA LYS A 114 7.90 -11.32 10.55
C LYS A 114 7.91 -10.02 11.32
N GLY A 115 6.72 -9.43 11.51
CA GLY A 115 6.50 -8.19 12.24
C GLY A 115 5.73 -8.42 13.52
N ASN A 116 6.04 -7.61 14.54
CA ASN A 116 5.29 -7.52 15.78
C ASN A 116 5.06 -6.04 16.08
N GLU A 117 3.80 -5.68 16.33
CA GLU A 117 3.42 -4.32 16.69
C GLU A 117 2.76 -4.30 18.05
N ASP A 118 3.35 -3.54 18.96
CA ASP A 118 2.77 -3.21 20.25
C ASP A 118 1.98 -1.90 20.12
N VAL A 119 0.76 -1.88 20.66
CA VAL A 119 -0.09 -0.69 20.71
C VAL A 119 -0.22 -0.22 22.14
N TRP A 120 0.03 1.07 22.35
CA TRP A 120 -0.04 1.71 23.67
C TRP A 120 -0.97 2.91 23.65
N GLY A 121 -1.80 3.02 24.66
CA GLY A 121 -2.59 4.19 24.95
C GLY A 121 -2.07 4.98 26.16
N ASP A 122 -2.95 5.78 26.75
CA ASP A 122 -2.65 6.57 27.93
C ASP A 122 -2.25 5.68 29.11
N ILE A 123 -1.22 6.14 29.86
CA ILE A 123 -0.68 5.43 31.04
C ILE A 123 -0.34 3.96 30.74
N LYS A 124 0.22 3.68 29.54
CA LYS A 124 0.59 2.33 29.12
C LYS A 124 -0.58 1.33 28.98
N TYR A 125 -1.81 1.83 28.76
CA TYR A 125 -2.90 0.98 28.32
C TYR A 125 -2.50 0.23 27.03
N SER A 126 -2.67 -1.09 27.00
CA SER A 126 -2.39 -1.89 25.80
C SER A 126 -3.67 -2.58 25.34
N PRO A 127 -4.30 -2.13 24.25
CA PRO A 127 -5.51 -2.78 23.71
C PRO A 127 -5.23 -4.15 23.09
N GLY A 128 -3.98 -4.42 22.72
CA GLY A 128 -3.59 -5.68 22.08
C GLY A 128 -2.24 -5.59 21.38
N LYS A 129 -1.95 -6.65 20.61
CA LYS A 129 -0.75 -6.77 19.78
C LYS A 129 -1.14 -7.20 18.38
N TYR A 130 -0.32 -6.83 17.40
CA TYR A 130 -0.51 -7.28 16.03
C TYR A 130 0.76 -7.97 15.51
N HIS A 131 0.56 -9.14 14.93
CA HIS A 131 1.62 -9.99 14.37
C HIS A 131 1.42 -10.13 12.87
N THR A 132 2.47 -9.94 12.11
CA THR A 132 2.44 -10.11 10.64
C THR A 132 3.47 -11.12 10.19
N THR A 133 3.14 -11.85 9.14
CA THR A 133 4.08 -12.67 8.39
C THR A 133 3.89 -12.38 6.91
N THR A 134 4.98 -12.04 6.23
CA THR A 134 4.96 -11.62 4.83
C THR A 134 5.90 -12.47 3.99
N TYR A 135 5.43 -12.92 2.84
CA TYR A 135 6.19 -13.62 1.81
C TYR A 135 6.12 -12.83 0.52
N ASN A 136 7.27 -12.56 -0.09
CA ASN A 136 7.31 -11.89 -1.38
C ASN A 136 8.13 -12.70 -2.39
N LEU A 137 7.63 -12.75 -3.61
CA LEU A 137 8.36 -13.16 -4.81
C LEU A 137 8.36 -11.99 -5.78
N LEU A 138 9.54 -11.60 -6.24
CA LEU A 138 9.71 -10.66 -7.33
C LEU A 138 10.60 -11.32 -8.40
N SER A 139 10.18 -11.29 -9.66
CA SER A 139 10.99 -11.75 -10.78
C SER A 139 10.91 -10.76 -11.93
N MET A 140 12.05 -10.22 -12.33
CA MET A 140 12.21 -9.23 -13.40
C MET A 140 13.07 -9.85 -14.49
N ASN A 141 12.51 -9.99 -15.69
CA ASN A 141 13.17 -10.68 -16.79
C ASN A 141 13.18 -9.79 -18.04
N ARG A 142 14.34 -9.69 -18.68
CA ARG A 142 14.55 -9.00 -19.95
C ARG A 142 15.23 -9.91 -20.93
N ILE A 143 14.62 -10.06 -22.09
CA ILE A 143 15.13 -10.93 -23.15
C ILE A 143 15.23 -10.11 -24.44
N LYS A 144 16.46 -9.88 -24.91
CA LYS A 144 16.73 -9.16 -26.17
C LYS A 144 16.77 -10.12 -27.33
N SER A 145 16.01 -9.83 -28.37
CA SER A 145 15.98 -10.57 -29.62
C SER A 145 16.01 -9.62 -30.82
N GLY A 146 17.20 -9.33 -31.31
CA GLY A 146 17.41 -8.37 -32.40
C GLY A 146 16.94 -6.96 -32.01
N ARG A 147 15.85 -6.49 -32.62
CA ARG A 147 15.26 -5.15 -32.40
C ARG A 147 14.19 -5.14 -31.31
N THR A 148 13.87 -6.29 -30.76
CA THR A 148 12.84 -6.44 -29.75
C THR A 148 13.45 -6.76 -28.38
N GLU A 149 12.81 -6.26 -27.32
CA GLU A 149 13.10 -6.61 -25.96
C GLU A 149 11.80 -7.03 -25.28
N HIS A 150 11.79 -8.25 -24.76
CA HIS A 150 10.70 -8.77 -23.95
C HIS A 150 11.00 -8.46 -22.50
N ILE A 151 10.06 -7.85 -21.81
CA ILE A 151 10.11 -7.57 -20.39
C ILE A 151 8.98 -8.35 -19.73
N ILE A 152 9.31 -9.16 -18.73
CA ILE A 152 8.35 -9.96 -17.96
C ILE A 152 8.61 -9.70 -16.50
N ASP A 153 7.67 -9.05 -15.82
CA ASP A 153 7.73 -8.77 -14.39
C ASP A 153 6.63 -9.55 -13.69
N ILE A 154 7.02 -10.30 -12.66
CA ILE A 154 6.12 -11.08 -11.80
C ILE A 154 6.34 -10.60 -10.37
N SER A 155 5.26 -10.29 -9.68
CA SER A 155 5.31 -10.03 -8.25
C SER A 155 4.15 -10.74 -7.54
N ILE A 156 4.48 -11.42 -6.45
CA ILE A 156 3.50 -12.05 -5.55
C ILE A 156 3.85 -11.61 -4.14
N ASN A 157 2.87 -11.06 -3.46
CA ASN A 157 2.94 -10.71 -2.05
C ASN A 157 1.82 -11.44 -1.31
N TYR A 158 2.17 -12.24 -0.32
CA TYR A 158 1.23 -12.84 0.61
C TYR A 158 1.57 -12.39 2.02
N GLN A 159 0.58 -11.84 2.70
CA GLN A 159 0.70 -11.38 4.08
C GLN A 159 -0.44 -11.94 4.90
N THR A 160 -0.10 -12.53 6.04
CA THR A 160 -1.06 -12.86 7.09
C THR A 160 -0.81 -11.96 8.29
N GLY A 161 -1.89 -11.48 8.87
CA GLY A 161 -1.89 -10.64 10.07
C GLY A 161 -2.81 -11.21 11.14
N LYS A 162 -2.39 -11.15 12.40
CA LYS A 162 -3.15 -11.66 13.54
C LYS A 162 -3.06 -10.64 14.67
N ALA A 163 -4.22 -10.25 15.21
CA ALA A 163 -4.27 -9.33 16.33
C ALA A 163 -4.86 -10.01 17.56
N ASP A 164 -4.17 -9.84 18.69
CA ASP A 164 -4.67 -10.18 20.01
C ASP A 164 -5.42 -8.99 20.59
N GLU A 165 -6.47 -9.24 21.34
CA GLU A 165 -7.21 -8.21 22.09
C GLU A 165 -7.05 -8.42 23.58
N TYR A 166 -6.71 -7.34 24.32
CA TYR A 166 -6.54 -7.36 25.76
C TYR A 166 -7.67 -6.58 26.43
N ARG A 167 -8.31 -7.22 27.41
CA ARG A 167 -9.25 -6.57 28.31
C ARG A 167 -8.50 -6.20 29.59
N GLN A 168 -8.38 -4.92 29.86
CA GLN A 168 -7.60 -4.38 30.96
C GLN A 168 -8.46 -3.56 31.91
N GLU A 169 -8.13 -3.61 33.18
CA GLU A 169 -8.70 -2.78 34.25
C GLU A 169 -7.63 -1.87 34.83
N LYS A 170 -7.99 -0.59 35.04
CA LYS A 170 -7.10 0.37 35.65
C LYS A 170 -7.14 0.21 37.19
N ILE A 171 -6.01 -0.13 37.78
CA ILE A 171 -5.84 -0.22 39.21
C ILE A 171 -5.20 1.07 39.69
N ILE A 172 -5.75 1.65 40.77
CA ILE A 172 -5.20 2.83 41.46
C ILE A 172 -4.81 2.38 42.86
N GLU A 173 -3.53 2.46 43.16
CA GLU A 173 -2.98 2.15 44.45
C GLU A 173 -2.50 3.44 45.14
N LYS A 174 -2.83 3.59 46.41
CA LYS A 174 -2.37 4.69 47.22
C LYS A 174 -1.36 4.18 48.26
N ASP A 175 -0.15 4.70 48.17
CA ASP A 175 0.88 4.40 49.17
C ASP A 175 0.40 4.84 50.55
N PRO A 176 0.30 3.93 51.52
CA PRO A 176 -0.22 4.23 52.85
C PRO A 176 0.69 5.16 53.70
N VAL A 177 1.98 5.27 53.32
CA VAL A 177 2.97 6.08 54.02
C VAL A 177 3.09 7.48 53.44
N THR A 178 3.22 7.55 52.11
CA THR A 178 3.45 8.82 51.38
C THR A 178 2.17 9.48 50.91
N GLY A 179 1.06 8.73 50.81
CA GLY A 179 -0.20 9.19 50.25
C GLY A 179 -0.17 9.36 48.72
N ILE A 180 0.94 9.00 48.07
CA ILE A 180 1.09 9.12 46.60
C ILE A 180 0.23 8.05 45.90
N GLU A 181 -0.57 8.47 44.94
CA GLU A 181 -1.34 7.57 44.10
C GLU A 181 -0.52 7.15 42.87
N SER A 182 -0.42 5.85 42.66
CA SER A 182 0.10 5.24 41.43
C SER A 182 -1.02 4.53 40.69
N SER A 183 -0.96 4.51 39.38
CA SER A 183 -1.94 3.78 38.57
C SER A 183 -1.27 2.94 37.49
N TYR A 184 -1.79 1.74 37.30
CA TYR A 184 -1.35 0.82 36.26
C TYR A 184 -2.52 0.02 35.70
N TRP A 185 -2.32 -0.61 34.53
CA TRP A 185 -3.32 -1.45 33.89
C TRP A 185 -3.03 -2.92 34.17
N ASN A 186 -4.04 -3.64 34.67
CA ASN A 186 -4.00 -5.07 34.89
C ASN A 186 -4.78 -5.76 33.77
N THR A 187 -4.17 -6.75 33.11
CA THR A 187 -4.84 -7.52 32.05
C THR A 187 -5.72 -8.61 32.69
N LEU A 188 -7.02 -8.50 32.48
CA LEU A 188 -8.01 -9.46 32.99
C LEU A 188 -8.19 -10.63 32.05
N LEU A 189 -8.23 -10.36 30.73
CA LEU A 189 -8.46 -11.36 29.69
C LEU A 189 -7.59 -11.06 28.49
N THR A 190 -7.10 -12.11 27.83
CA THR A 190 -6.43 -12.09 26.55
C THR A 190 -7.21 -12.94 25.57
N TYR A 191 -7.53 -12.36 24.42
CA TYR A 191 -8.11 -13.07 23.30
C TYR A 191 -7.05 -13.18 22.21
N ASP A 192 -6.45 -14.36 22.08
CA ASP A 192 -5.43 -14.61 21.06
C ASP A 192 -6.10 -14.68 19.67
N GLU A 193 -5.45 -14.11 18.66
CA GLU A 193 -5.91 -14.08 17.28
C GLU A 193 -7.38 -13.64 17.13
N ARG A 194 -7.76 -12.63 17.89
CA ARG A 194 -9.12 -12.08 17.88
C ARG A 194 -9.53 -11.56 16.50
N TYR A 195 -8.57 -11.02 15.78
CA TYR A 195 -8.72 -10.54 14.42
C TYR A 195 -7.63 -11.12 13.53
N THR A 196 -8.00 -11.62 12.36
CA THR A 196 -7.08 -12.17 11.38
C THR A 196 -7.30 -11.53 10.01
N VAL A 197 -6.21 -11.32 9.29
CA VAL A 197 -6.22 -10.74 7.93
C VAL A 197 -5.32 -11.59 7.05
N ASP A 198 -5.83 -12.02 5.90
CA ASP A 198 -5.05 -12.64 4.85
C ASP A 198 -5.13 -11.79 3.59
N LEU A 199 -3.97 -11.35 3.10
CA LEU A 199 -3.84 -10.52 1.91
C LEU A 199 -2.95 -11.22 0.89
N LEU A 200 -3.47 -11.49 -0.29
CA LEU A 200 -2.72 -11.97 -1.44
C LEU A 200 -2.81 -10.97 -2.59
N ASN A 201 -1.66 -10.50 -3.06
CA ASN A 201 -1.53 -9.72 -4.28
C ASN A 201 -0.63 -10.47 -5.26
N ALA A 202 -1.07 -10.63 -6.50
CA ALA A 202 -0.27 -11.19 -7.57
C ALA A 202 -0.36 -10.29 -8.81
N ASN A 203 0.78 -9.99 -9.42
CA ASN A 203 0.86 -9.17 -10.60
C ASN A 203 1.79 -9.84 -11.63
N LEU A 204 1.33 -9.90 -12.86
CA LEU A 204 2.09 -10.31 -14.04
C LEU A 204 2.04 -9.17 -15.05
N HIS A 205 3.19 -8.68 -15.46
CA HIS A 205 3.30 -7.64 -16.48
C HIS A 205 4.24 -8.11 -17.58
N TYR A 206 3.72 -8.20 -18.78
CA TYR A 206 4.49 -8.49 -19.98
C TYR A 206 4.52 -7.27 -20.88
N ARG A 207 5.70 -6.91 -21.38
CA ARG A 207 5.88 -5.83 -22.33
C ARG A 207 6.86 -6.22 -23.43
N LEU A 208 6.49 -5.97 -24.67
CA LEU A 208 7.34 -6.10 -25.84
C LEU A 208 7.73 -4.71 -26.31
N LEU A 209 9.01 -4.40 -26.30
CA LEU A 209 9.57 -3.14 -26.80
C LEU A 209 10.17 -3.32 -28.17
N TRP A 210 9.95 -2.36 -29.06
CA TRP A 210 10.63 -2.24 -30.35
C TRP A 210 11.59 -1.05 -30.31
N SER A 211 12.86 -1.29 -30.63
CA SER A 211 13.89 -0.25 -30.64
C SER A 211 14.33 0.10 -32.06
N ASN A 212 14.74 1.36 -32.24
CA ASN A 212 15.35 1.82 -33.47
C ASN A 212 16.74 1.20 -33.63
N HIS A 213 17.02 0.70 -34.84
CA HIS A 213 18.30 0.05 -35.15
C HIS A 213 19.52 0.98 -35.01
N HIS A 214 19.36 2.28 -35.29
CA HIS A 214 20.47 3.24 -35.30
C HIS A 214 20.68 3.93 -33.97
N THR A 215 19.62 4.17 -33.20
CA THR A 215 19.72 4.92 -31.93
C THR A 215 19.59 4.04 -30.71
N GLY A 216 19.10 2.81 -30.84
CA GLY A 216 18.79 1.92 -29.72
C GLY A 216 17.58 2.38 -28.88
N GLU A 217 16.97 3.53 -29.22
CA GLU A 217 15.83 4.07 -28.48
C GLU A 217 14.56 3.29 -28.78
N ALA A 218 13.73 3.09 -27.74
CA ALA A 218 12.42 2.48 -27.91
C ALA A 218 11.52 3.33 -28.83
N THR A 219 10.93 2.68 -29.83
CA THR A 219 10.03 3.32 -30.80
C THR A 219 8.58 3.04 -30.53
N ALA A 220 8.31 1.84 -30.06
CA ALA A 220 6.98 1.37 -29.76
C ALA A 220 7.03 0.34 -28.66
N TYR A 221 5.93 0.13 -27.98
CA TYR A 221 5.74 -1.03 -27.13
C TYR A 221 4.28 -1.48 -27.18
N ALA A 222 4.08 -2.75 -26.88
CA ALA A 222 2.78 -3.34 -26.59
C ALA A 222 2.93 -4.22 -25.35
N GLY A 223 1.93 -4.27 -24.52
CA GLY A 223 1.99 -5.03 -23.27
C GLY A 223 0.64 -5.48 -22.78
N ALA A 224 0.68 -6.39 -21.80
CA ALA A 224 -0.48 -6.84 -21.06
C ALA A 224 -0.11 -6.96 -19.59
N ARG A 225 -1.07 -6.65 -18.73
CA ARG A 225 -0.94 -6.76 -17.27
C ARG A 225 -2.13 -7.52 -16.72
N ALA A 226 -1.85 -8.47 -15.84
CA ALA A 226 -2.84 -9.14 -15.03
C ALA A 226 -2.53 -8.88 -13.56
N TYR A 227 -3.53 -8.48 -12.81
CA TYR A 227 -3.45 -8.25 -11.38
C TYR A 227 -4.55 -9.04 -10.68
N PHE A 228 -4.22 -9.71 -9.59
CA PHE A 228 -5.15 -10.41 -8.72
C PHE A 228 -4.94 -9.96 -7.28
N GLN A 229 -6.04 -9.76 -6.58
CA GLN A 229 -6.05 -9.45 -5.15
C GLN A 229 -7.10 -10.30 -4.44
N SER A 230 -6.72 -10.84 -3.29
CA SER A 230 -7.63 -11.47 -2.31
C SER A 230 -7.38 -10.83 -0.96
N VAL A 231 -8.45 -10.38 -0.32
CA VAL A 231 -8.46 -9.87 1.06
C VAL A 231 -9.49 -10.69 1.82
N GLU A 232 -9.07 -11.28 2.93
CA GLU A 232 -9.93 -12.00 3.84
C GLU A 232 -9.69 -11.46 5.24
N ASP A 233 -10.69 -10.75 5.78
CA ASP A 233 -10.69 -10.20 7.13
C ASP A 233 -11.67 -10.99 7.98
N GLN A 234 -11.25 -11.39 9.15
CA GLN A 234 -12.10 -12.13 10.08
C GLN A 234 -11.93 -11.60 11.49
N TYR A 235 -13.04 -11.30 12.13
CA TYR A 235 -13.11 -11.03 13.56
C TYR A 235 -13.76 -12.23 14.25
N ASN A 236 -13.11 -12.76 15.28
CA ASN A 236 -13.56 -13.93 16.02
C ASN A 236 -14.25 -13.52 17.33
N LEU A 237 -15.38 -14.12 17.63
CA LEU A 237 -16.13 -13.99 18.90
C LEU A 237 -16.60 -12.54 19.22
N PRO A 238 -17.73 -12.08 18.71
CA PRO A 238 -18.59 -12.78 17.75
C PRO A 238 -17.98 -12.82 16.36
N SER A 239 -18.35 -13.83 15.57
CA SER A 239 -17.71 -14.02 14.25
C SER A 239 -18.31 -13.11 13.21
N SER A 240 -17.47 -12.28 12.59
CA SER A 240 -17.78 -11.47 11.42
C SER A 240 -16.66 -11.59 10.41
N SER A 241 -16.96 -11.60 9.11
CA SER A 241 -15.95 -11.77 8.07
C SER A 241 -16.26 -10.93 6.83
N LEU A 242 -15.18 -10.48 6.18
CA LEU A 242 -15.19 -9.81 4.88
C LEU A 242 -14.25 -10.57 3.94
N THR A 243 -14.74 -10.96 2.78
CA THR A 243 -13.93 -11.57 1.73
C THR A 243 -14.11 -10.78 0.44
N VAL A 244 -13.01 -10.26 -0.11
CA VAL A 244 -13.00 -9.54 -1.38
C VAL A 244 -11.94 -10.17 -2.29
N ARG A 245 -12.34 -10.69 -3.45
CA ARG A 245 -11.43 -11.21 -4.48
C ARG A 245 -11.68 -10.51 -5.79
N GLN A 246 -10.61 -9.99 -6.37
CA GLN A 246 -10.68 -9.16 -7.56
C GLN A 246 -9.56 -9.53 -8.55
N ALA A 247 -9.85 -9.37 -9.83
CA ALA A 247 -8.88 -9.52 -10.89
C ALA A 247 -8.98 -8.34 -11.87
N THR A 248 -7.84 -7.90 -12.40
CA THR A 248 -7.79 -6.86 -13.42
C THR A 248 -6.92 -7.32 -14.57
N ILE A 249 -7.39 -7.18 -15.79
CA ILE A 249 -6.62 -7.45 -17.01
C ILE A 249 -6.57 -6.15 -17.80
N CYS A 250 -5.36 -5.72 -18.18
CA CYS A 250 -5.12 -4.51 -18.96
C CYS A 250 -4.26 -4.85 -20.18
N MET A 251 -4.52 -4.17 -21.28
CA MET A 251 -3.63 -4.08 -22.43
C MET A 251 -3.12 -2.66 -22.56
N GLU A 252 -1.86 -2.51 -22.89
CA GLU A 252 -1.20 -1.22 -23.04
C GLU A 252 -0.37 -1.16 -24.31
N GLY A 253 -0.19 0.02 -24.86
CA GLY A 253 0.68 0.22 -25.99
C GLY A 253 1.07 1.68 -26.15
N GLY A 254 2.23 1.90 -26.75
CA GLY A 254 2.74 3.24 -27.00
C GLY A 254 3.57 3.30 -28.27
N TYR A 255 3.57 4.47 -28.88
CA TYR A 255 4.33 4.74 -30.11
C TYR A 255 4.89 6.16 -30.14
N SER A 256 6.14 6.29 -30.64
CA SER A 256 6.82 7.57 -30.81
C SER A 256 6.80 7.99 -32.29
N PHE A 257 6.07 9.06 -32.57
CA PHE A 257 5.85 9.56 -33.94
C PHE A 257 6.95 10.51 -34.46
N LEU A 258 7.54 11.32 -33.57
CA LEU A 258 8.50 12.34 -33.96
C LEU A 258 9.85 12.07 -33.31
N ARG A 259 10.92 12.07 -34.11
CA ARG A 259 12.29 11.84 -33.65
C ARG A 259 13.33 12.75 -34.29
N LYS A 260 12.89 13.82 -34.99
CA LYS A 260 13.79 14.76 -35.63
C LYS A 260 14.31 15.78 -34.59
N ASN A 261 15.61 16.02 -34.58
CA ASN A 261 16.26 17.00 -33.73
C ASN A 261 15.99 16.77 -32.21
N ASN A 262 16.03 15.52 -31.73
CA ASN A 262 15.76 15.13 -30.35
C ASN A 262 14.35 15.54 -29.84
N ARG A 263 13.41 15.80 -30.75
CA ARG A 263 12.00 16.02 -30.43
C ARG A 263 11.26 14.70 -30.54
N SER A 264 10.36 14.43 -29.61
CA SER A 264 9.53 13.22 -29.68
C SER A 264 8.09 13.52 -29.28
N LEU A 265 7.18 12.85 -29.94
CA LEU A 265 5.76 12.80 -29.58
C LEU A 265 5.41 11.37 -29.25
N TRP A 266 5.15 11.09 -27.97
CA TRP A 266 4.66 9.79 -27.50
C TRP A 266 3.15 9.81 -27.38
N ILE A 267 2.52 8.76 -27.88
CA ILE A 267 1.11 8.46 -27.62
C ILE A 267 1.06 7.10 -26.96
N GLU A 268 0.41 7.02 -25.82
CA GLU A 268 0.24 5.80 -25.04
C GLU A 268 -1.25 5.60 -24.76
N ALA A 269 -1.70 4.37 -24.90
CA ALA A 269 -3.06 3.96 -24.60
C ALA A 269 -3.05 2.73 -23.70
N GLU A 270 -3.99 2.69 -22.77
CA GLU A 270 -4.26 1.56 -21.90
C GLU A 270 -5.77 1.31 -21.89
N ALA A 271 -6.18 0.06 -21.96
CA ALA A 271 -7.55 -0.35 -21.75
C ALA A 271 -7.58 -1.62 -20.90
N GLY A 272 -8.50 -1.69 -19.96
CA GLY A 272 -8.58 -2.82 -19.06
C GLY A 272 -9.98 -3.06 -18.53
N TYR A 273 -10.12 -4.23 -17.94
CA TYR A 273 -11.33 -4.64 -17.26
C TYR A 273 -11.02 -5.20 -15.90
N HIS A 274 -11.70 -4.67 -14.89
CA HIS A 274 -11.67 -5.13 -13.52
C HIS A 274 -12.89 -5.98 -13.23
N ILE A 275 -12.65 -7.16 -12.64
CA ILE A 275 -13.67 -8.15 -12.34
C ILE A 275 -13.70 -8.33 -10.82
N SER A 276 -14.84 -8.11 -10.20
CA SER A 276 -15.11 -8.59 -8.85
C SER A 276 -15.45 -10.07 -8.92
N LEU A 277 -14.59 -10.93 -8.39
CA LEU A 277 -14.76 -12.38 -8.40
C LEU A 277 -15.62 -12.84 -7.21
N SER A 278 -15.44 -12.21 -6.06
CA SER A 278 -16.23 -12.44 -4.85
C SER A 278 -16.17 -11.18 -3.99
N SER A 279 -17.29 -10.89 -3.32
CA SER A 279 -17.46 -9.75 -2.43
C SER A 279 -18.52 -10.15 -1.40
N ASP A 280 -18.05 -10.78 -0.32
CA ASP A 280 -18.90 -11.39 0.69
C ASP A 280 -18.65 -10.73 2.05
N LEU A 281 -19.72 -10.30 2.71
CA LEU A 281 -19.70 -9.72 4.05
C LEU A 281 -20.68 -10.49 4.93
N SER A 282 -20.19 -11.12 5.98
CA SER A 282 -20.96 -11.80 7.00
C SER A 282 -20.75 -11.10 8.33
N LEU A 283 -21.78 -10.51 8.89
CA LEU A 283 -21.75 -9.78 10.16
C LEU A 283 -22.55 -10.51 11.22
N ASN A 284 -22.05 -10.51 12.45
CA ASN A 284 -22.77 -11.03 13.59
C ASN A 284 -24.02 -10.18 13.90
N ASP A 285 -23.88 -8.87 13.81
CA ASP A 285 -25.01 -7.93 13.94
C ASP A 285 -25.00 -6.91 12.80
N PRO A 286 -25.72 -7.20 11.69
CA PRO A 286 -25.83 -6.28 10.57
C PRO A 286 -26.70 -5.05 10.86
N SER A 287 -27.36 -4.97 12.01
CA SER A 287 -28.27 -3.85 12.34
C SER A 287 -27.53 -2.63 12.94
N THR A 288 -26.24 -2.74 13.24
CA THR A 288 -25.46 -1.63 13.81
C THR A 288 -25.41 -0.43 12.84
N GLU A 289 -25.34 0.78 13.40
CA GLU A 289 -25.27 2.03 12.61
C GLU A 289 -24.08 1.98 11.62
N TYR A 290 -22.92 1.48 12.07
CA TYR A 290 -21.73 1.39 11.24
C TYR A 290 -21.87 0.35 10.12
N ALA A 291 -22.48 -0.81 10.41
CA ALA A 291 -22.77 -1.81 9.38
C ALA A 291 -23.67 -1.24 8.28
N GLN A 292 -24.74 -0.54 8.66
CA GLN A 292 -25.72 0.00 7.73
C GLN A 292 -25.22 1.23 6.95
N SER A 293 -24.43 2.09 7.60
CA SER A 293 -24.01 3.36 6.99
C SER A 293 -22.67 3.27 6.23
N VAL A 294 -21.85 2.26 6.52
CA VAL A 294 -20.50 2.12 5.95
C VAL A 294 -20.29 0.77 5.29
N LEU A 295 -20.32 -0.33 6.08
CA LEU A 295 -19.88 -1.63 5.57
C LEU A 295 -20.74 -2.16 4.43
N LEU A 296 -22.08 -2.15 4.58
CA LEU A 296 -22.99 -2.63 3.53
C LEU A 296 -22.95 -1.76 2.27
N PRO A 297 -22.94 -0.40 2.35
CA PRO A 297 -22.72 0.43 1.17
C PRO A 297 -21.38 0.19 0.49
N ASP A 298 -20.28 -0.01 1.25
CA ASP A 298 -18.95 -0.25 0.68
C ASP A 298 -18.89 -1.56 -0.11
N MET A 299 -19.68 -2.57 0.25
CA MET A 299 -19.79 -3.82 -0.52
C MET A 299 -20.28 -3.60 -1.95
N THR A 300 -21.04 -2.53 -2.20
CA THR A 300 -21.45 -2.16 -3.55
C THR A 300 -20.25 -1.78 -4.42
N TYR A 301 -19.24 -1.13 -3.84
CA TYR A 301 -18.01 -0.75 -4.53
C TYR A 301 -17.06 -1.94 -4.67
N TYR A 302 -16.87 -2.73 -3.62
CA TYR A 302 -16.04 -3.95 -3.67
C TYR A 302 -16.57 -4.98 -4.68
N GLY A 303 -17.90 -5.09 -4.80
CA GLY A 303 -18.56 -5.97 -5.76
C GLY A 303 -18.71 -5.38 -7.16
N ALA A 304 -18.21 -4.16 -7.43
CA ALA A 304 -18.35 -3.54 -8.74
C ALA A 304 -17.27 -4.00 -9.71
N SER A 305 -17.69 -4.48 -10.89
CA SER A 305 -16.80 -4.66 -12.04
C SER A 305 -16.81 -3.40 -12.91
N TYR A 306 -15.68 -3.08 -13.54
CA TYR A 306 -15.58 -1.88 -14.37
C TYR A 306 -14.61 -2.02 -15.52
N ALA A 307 -14.95 -1.35 -16.63
CA ALA A 307 -14.03 -1.09 -17.73
C ALA A 307 -13.33 0.25 -17.52
N HIS A 308 -12.07 0.34 -17.85
CA HIS A 308 -11.31 1.58 -17.83
C HIS A 308 -10.45 1.75 -19.07
N GLY A 309 -10.21 3.00 -19.43
CA GLY A 309 -9.31 3.37 -20.51
C GLY A 309 -8.52 4.62 -20.14
N LYS A 310 -7.29 4.70 -20.61
CA LYS A 310 -6.40 5.85 -20.41
C LYS A 310 -5.70 6.15 -21.73
N LEU A 311 -5.66 7.43 -22.08
CA LEU A 311 -4.88 7.95 -23.19
C LEU A 311 -3.92 9.01 -22.67
N GLN A 312 -2.66 8.93 -23.08
CA GLN A 312 -1.62 9.87 -22.71
C GLN A 312 -0.88 10.32 -23.97
N ILE A 313 -0.71 11.63 -24.09
CA ILE A 313 0.07 12.25 -25.17
C ILE A 313 1.16 13.08 -24.52
N GLN A 314 2.41 12.82 -24.86
CA GLN A 314 3.56 13.55 -24.34
C GLN A 314 4.44 14.06 -25.46
N TYR A 315 4.60 15.36 -25.52
CA TYR A 315 5.56 16.01 -26.42
C TYR A 315 6.81 16.42 -25.65
N GLN A 316 7.97 16.08 -26.20
CA GLN A 316 9.28 16.40 -25.62
C GLN A 316 10.10 17.21 -26.63
N MET A 317 10.82 18.20 -26.15
CA MET A 317 11.75 19.01 -26.97
C MET A 317 13.00 19.38 -26.17
N PRO A 318 14.19 19.30 -26.79
CA PRO A 318 15.41 19.83 -26.18
C PRO A 318 15.36 21.36 -26.22
N VAL A 319 15.77 21.97 -25.12
CA VAL A 319 15.94 23.41 -24.98
C VAL A 319 17.33 23.68 -24.42
N THR A 320 18.16 24.34 -25.21
CA THR A 320 19.51 24.71 -24.77
C THR A 320 19.48 26.09 -24.13
N ILE A 321 19.80 26.13 -22.83
CA ILE A 321 19.93 27.35 -22.07
C ILE A 321 21.42 27.52 -21.70
N LYS A 322 22.06 28.53 -22.27
CA LYS A 322 23.53 28.76 -22.19
C LYS A 322 24.27 27.53 -22.75
N LYS A 323 24.95 26.72 -21.93
CA LYS A 323 25.73 25.54 -22.34
C LYS A 323 25.08 24.20 -21.95
N HIS A 324 23.89 24.24 -21.32
CA HIS A 324 23.20 23.05 -20.85
C HIS A 324 21.96 22.79 -21.71
N THR A 325 21.85 21.56 -22.23
CA THR A 325 20.66 21.13 -22.96
C THR A 325 19.77 20.33 -22.02
N ASN A 326 18.57 20.84 -21.78
CA ASN A 326 17.54 20.21 -20.98
C ASN A 326 16.41 19.74 -21.89
N VAL A 327 15.66 18.72 -21.48
CA VAL A 327 14.50 18.23 -22.24
C VAL A 327 13.22 18.66 -21.53
N TRP A 328 12.49 19.57 -22.15
CA TRP A 328 11.17 19.98 -21.69
C TRP A 328 10.11 19.02 -22.20
N PHE A 329 9.09 18.76 -21.38
CA PHE A 329 7.95 18.00 -21.82
C PHE A 329 6.63 18.64 -21.42
N VAL A 330 5.63 18.42 -22.28
CA VAL A 330 4.22 18.68 -22.02
C VAL A 330 3.50 17.35 -22.14
N LYS A 331 2.73 16.96 -21.13
CA LYS A 331 1.98 15.73 -21.08
C LYS A 331 0.51 16.02 -20.80
N ALA A 332 -0.38 15.53 -21.66
CA ALA A 332 -1.82 15.49 -21.46
C ALA A 332 -2.25 14.05 -21.17
N THR A 333 -3.11 13.85 -20.19
CA THR A 333 -3.65 12.55 -19.82
C THR A 333 -5.15 12.65 -19.71
N GLY A 334 -5.87 11.74 -20.35
CA GLY A 334 -7.31 11.51 -20.18
C GLY A 334 -7.54 10.09 -19.70
N ALA A 335 -8.44 9.90 -18.75
CA ALA A 335 -8.88 8.60 -18.31
C ALA A 335 -10.39 8.55 -18.14
N TYR A 336 -10.94 7.37 -18.42
CA TYR A 336 -12.36 7.08 -18.28
C TYR A 336 -12.55 5.73 -17.61
N LEU A 337 -13.50 5.64 -16.70
CA LEU A 337 -13.88 4.44 -16.00
C LEU A 337 -15.42 4.35 -16.00
N LYS A 338 -15.94 3.16 -16.29
CA LYS A 338 -17.37 2.88 -16.25
C LYS A 338 -17.62 1.57 -15.50
N THR A 339 -18.43 1.65 -14.45
CA THR A 339 -18.82 0.50 -13.63
C THR A 339 -20.07 -0.17 -14.15
N ASP A 340 -20.27 -1.42 -13.80
CA ASP A 340 -21.53 -2.17 -13.99
C ASP A 340 -22.69 -1.63 -13.14
N LYS A 341 -22.39 -0.84 -12.09
CA LYS A 341 -23.36 -0.16 -11.22
C LYS A 341 -23.83 1.20 -11.75
N LYS A 342 -23.62 1.48 -13.05
CA LYS A 342 -24.03 2.72 -13.75
C LYS A 342 -23.32 3.99 -13.25
N THR A 343 -22.22 3.88 -12.56
CA THR A 343 -21.35 5.01 -12.20
C THR A 343 -20.22 5.14 -13.22
N ASP A 344 -19.84 6.37 -13.56
CA ASP A 344 -18.70 6.66 -14.40
C ASP A 344 -17.81 7.73 -13.76
N SER A 345 -16.54 7.70 -14.12
CA SER A 345 -15.55 8.68 -13.70
C SER A 345 -14.70 9.12 -14.89
N LYS A 346 -14.44 10.41 -14.97
CA LYS A 346 -13.61 11.03 -16.02
C LYS A 346 -12.51 11.84 -15.34
N MET A 347 -11.30 11.66 -15.80
CA MET A 347 -10.16 12.43 -15.32
C MET A 347 -9.44 13.04 -16.51
N PHE A 348 -9.06 14.31 -16.39
CA PHE A 348 -8.18 14.99 -17.33
C PHE A 348 -7.06 15.69 -16.55
N GLY A 349 -5.83 15.58 -17.07
CA GLY A 349 -4.68 16.20 -16.44
C GLY A 349 -3.67 16.73 -17.47
N ILE A 350 -3.02 17.84 -17.15
CA ILE A 350 -1.89 18.38 -17.90
C ILE A 350 -0.69 18.46 -16.96
N SER A 351 0.47 18.03 -17.42
CA SER A 351 1.73 18.13 -16.69
C SER A 351 2.79 18.81 -17.56
N LEU A 352 3.57 19.68 -16.96
CA LEU A 352 4.73 20.32 -17.54
C LEU A 352 5.95 19.94 -16.72
N GLY A 353 7.06 19.63 -17.35
CA GLY A 353 8.26 19.27 -16.62
C GLY A 353 9.54 19.40 -17.45
N LEU A 354 10.64 19.16 -16.77
CA LEU A 354 12.00 19.29 -17.26
C LEU A 354 12.79 18.04 -16.86
N TYR A 355 13.47 17.44 -17.83
CA TYR A 355 14.51 16.43 -17.56
C TYR A 355 15.89 17.11 -17.67
N HIS A 356 16.72 16.88 -16.67
CA HIS A 356 18.14 17.30 -16.63
C HIS A 356 19.04 16.20 -17.17
#